data_fabc29bcb5deed2c96997bb55655d47f
#
_entry.id   fabc29bcb5deed2c96997bb55655d47f
#
_cell.length_a   1.000
_cell.length_b   1.000
_cell.length_c   1.000
_cell.angle_alpha   90.00
_cell.angle_beta   90.00
_cell.angle_gamma   90.00
#
_symmetry.space_group_name_H-M   'P 1'
#
loop_
_entity.id
_entity.type
_entity.pdbx_description
1 polymer ?
#
loop_
_entity_poly.entity_id
_entity_poly.type
_entity_poly.pdbx_seq_one_letter_code
_entity_poly.pdbx_strand_id
1 'polypeptide(L)'
;EGRTLAALQSAYQVGTRTAWRRIASGPAARRLPPDVIFALAEALFTYVEQLGAASVTGWAYEDARNAGSVQTRRHALVELLARHPPAPVTEVERVAAAAAWRLPEQLAALVVEDAVAVAARLPGAVGANLDPVGVVLVPVPERPVPGRTAWQDRVKIAVRDRPAVLGPVVTLARASRSVTRAQAAWPLHVTGLLGTEPVGMVRA
;
A
#
# COMPACT_ATOMS: atom_id res chain seq x y z
N GLU A 1 15.37 -8.01 -8.80
CA GLU A 1 14.18 -8.03 -9.67
C GLU A 1 13.37 -9.28 -9.34
N GLY A 2 12.19 -9.09 -8.69
CA GLY A 2 11.32 -10.19 -8.28
C GLY A 2 10.69 -10.85 -9.49
N ARG A 3 10.83 -12.17 -9.60
CA ARG A 3 10.12 -12.96 -10.61
C ARG A 3 8.62 -12.85 -10.34
N THR A 4 7.82 -12.53 -11.34
CA THR A 4 6.37 -12.42 -11.20
C THR A 4 5.73 -13.81 -11.11
N LEU A 5 4.57 -13.91 -10.43
CA LEU A 5 3.77 -15.16 -10.38
C LEU A 5 3.49 -15.69 -11.79
N ALA A 6 3.19 -14.80 -12.74
CA ALA A 6 2.96 -15.15 -14.14
C ALA A 6 4.18 -15.80 -14.80
N ALA A 7 5.40 -15.31 -14.51
CA ALA A 7 6.63 -15.91 -15.03
C ALA A 7 6.85 -17.31 -14.44
N LEU A 8 6.53 -17.53 -13.17
CA LEU A 8 6.62 -18.84 -12.52
C LEU A 8 5.61 -19.83 -13.13
N GLN A 9 4.37 -19.43 -13.32
CA GLN A 9 3.35 -20.25 -13.96
C GLN A 9 3.71 -20.61 -15.41
N SER A 10 4.26 -19.65 -16.17
CA SER A 10 4.75 -19.92 -17.54
C SER A 10 5.90 -20.92 -17.54
N ALA A 11 6.82 -20.84 -16.56
CA ALA A 11 7.91 -21.78 -16.42
C ALA A 11 7.40 -23.22 -16.14
N TYR A 12 6.38 -23.37 -15.29
CA TYR A 12 5.75 -24.68 -15.04
C TYR A 12 5.14 -25.26 -16.31
N GLN A 13 4.38 -24.45 -17.07
CA GLN A 13 3.75 -24.91 -18.33
C GLN A 13 4.82 -25.37 -19.36
N VAL A 14 5.87 -24.58 -19.55
CA VAL A 14 6.96 -24.92 -20.48
C VAL A 14 7.71 -26.18 -19.99
N GLY A 15 8.02 -26.24 -18.69
CA GLY A 15 8.68 -27.37 -18.07
C GLY A 15 7.89 -28.67 -18.23
N THR A 16 6.60 -28.64 -17.92
CA THR A 16 5.68 -29.80 -18.05
C THR A 16 5.60 -30.30 -19.48
N ARG A 17 5.42 -29.38 -20.44
CA ARG A 17 5.37 -29.76 -21.86
C ARG A 17 6.67 -30.37 -22.35
N THR A 18 7.79 -29.85 -21.88
CA THR A 18 9.13 -30.37 -22.24
C THR A 18 9.38 -31.73 -21.61
N ALA A 19 9.06 -31.90 -20.32
CA ALA A 19 9.16 -33.15 -19.61
C ALA A 19 8.29 -34.24 -20.27
N TRP A 20 7.03 -33.94 -20.54
CA TRP A 20 6.11 -34.86 -21.19
C TRP A 20 6.62 -35.29 -22.56
N ARG A 21 7.06 -34.34 -23.38
CA ARG A 21 7.63 -34.66 -24.71
C ARG A 21 8.82 -35.59 -24.60
N ARG A 22 9.72 -35.38 -23.65
CA ARG A 22 10.91 -36.20 -23.42
C ARG A 22 10.55 -37.61 -22.96
N ILE A 23 9.55 -37.74 -22.08
CA ILE A 23 9.05 -39.02 -21.60
C ILE A 23 8.39 -39.77 -22.76
N ALA A 24 7.43 -39.15 -23.44
CA ALA A 24 6.64 -39.78 -24.51
C ALA A 24 7.48 -40.21 -25.74
N SER A 25 8.56 -39.49 -26.06
CA SER A 25 9.46 -39.83 -27.16
C SER A 25 10.57 -40.79 -26.75
N GLY A 26 10.74 -41.10 -25.49
CA GLY A 26 11.81 -41.96 -24.97
C GLY A 26 11.62 -43.43 -25.33
N PRO A 27 12.71 -44.20 -25.41
CA PRO A 27 12.65 -45.64 -25.73
C PRO A 27 11.89 -46.46 -24.69
N ALA A 28 11.82 -45.97 -23.43
CA ALA A 28 11.06 -46.62 -22.37
C ALA A 28 9.54 -46.54 -22.62
N ALA A 29 9.04 -45.42 -23.12
CA ALA A 29 7.62 -45.24 -23.39
C ALA A 29 7.06 -46.22 -24.42
N ARG A 30 7.91 -46.64 -25.39
CA ARG A 30 7.52 -47.61 -26.41
C ARG A 30 7.35 -49.04 -25.87
N ARG A 31 7.82 -49.30 -24.66
CA ARG A 31 7.77 -50.62 -23.98
C ARG A 31 6.68 -50.68 -22.92
N LEU A 32 6.08 -49.52 -22.58
CA LEU A 32 5.03 -49.45 -21.57
C LEU A 32 3.65 -49.68 -22.20
N PRO A 33 2.76 -50.36 -21.48
CA PRO A 33 1.35 -50.44 -21.85
C PRO A 33 0.70 -49.04 -21.95
N PRO A 34 -0.26 -48.82 -22.85
CA PRO A 34 -0.90 -47.49 -23.04
C PRO A 34 -1.54 -46.94 -21.77
N ASP A 35 -2.16 -47.78 -20.93
CA ASP A 35 -2.76 -47.41 -19.66
C ASP A 35 -1.76 -46.83 -18.67
N VAL A 36 -0.55 -47.36 -18.64
CA VAL A 36 0.55 -46.84 -17.81
C VAL A 36 1.00 -45.47 -18.31
N ILE A 37 1.02 -45.24 -19.62
CA ILE A 37 1.37 -43.94 -20.20
C ILE A 37 0.32 -42.91 -19.87
N PHE A 38 -0.98 -43.26 -19.95
CA PHE A 38 -2.09 -42.38 -19.56
C PHE A 38 -2.06 -42.03 -18.06
N ALA A 39 -1.86 -43.03 -17.19
CA ALA A 39 -1.74 -42.81 -15.75
C ALA A 39 -0.55 -41.87 -15.40
N LEU A 40 0.58 -42.03 -16.12
CA LEU A 40 1.75 -41.16 -15.94
C LEU A 40 1.46 -39.71 -16.38
N ALA A 41 0.71 -39.52 -17.49
CA ALA A 41 0.30 -38.21 -17.95
C ALA A 41 -0.61 -37.53 -16.93
N GLU A 42 -1.62 -38.24 -16.44
CA GLU A 42 -2.56 -37.76 -15.43
C GLU A 42 -1.83 -37.36 -14.15
N ALA A 43 -0.93 -38.21 -13.65
CA ALA A 43 -0.12 -37.92 -12.48
C ALA A 43 0.76 -36.67 -12.66
N LEU A 44 1.36 -36.50 -13.83
CA LEU A 44 2.19 -35.34 -14.15
C LEU A 44 1.35 -34.04 -14.17
N PHE A 45 0.20 -34.05 -14.81
CA PHE A 45 -0.69 -32.89 -14.87
C PHE A 45 -1.24 -32.53 -13.49
N THR A 46 -1.72 -33.52 -12.73
CA THR A 46 -2.18 -33.32 -11.35
C THR A 46 -1.08 -32.73 -10.47
N TYR A 47 0.15 -33.24 -10.57
CA TYR A 47 1.29 -32.70 -9.82
C TYR A 47 1.55 -31.23 -10.15
N VAL A 48 1.53 -30.85 -11.43
CA VAL A 48 1.78 -29.47 -11.84
C VAL A 48 0.64 -28.53 -11.45
N GLU A 49 -0.60 -28.99 -11.47
CA GLU A 49 -1.73 -28.22 -10.95
C GLU A 49 -1.61 -27.96 -9.45
N GLN A 50 -1.25 -28.96 -8.66
CA GLN A 50 -1.01 -28.83 -7.23
C GLN A 50 0.16 -27.87 -6.93
N LEU A 51 1.26 -27.98 -7.70
CA LEU A 51 2.40 -27.09 -7.59
C LEU A 51 2.01 -25.63 -7.92
N GLY A 52 1.19 -25.44 -8.96
CA GLY A 52 0.64 -24.14 -9.33
C GLY A 52 -0.22 -23.53 -8.22
N ALA A 53 -1.14 -24.29 -7.67
CA ALA A 53 -2.00 -23.87 -6.56
C ALA A 53 -1.20 -23.52 -5.31
N ALA A 54 -0.24 -24.34 -4.91
CA ALA A 54 0.64 -24.08 -3.78
C ALA A 54 1.48 -22.79 -3.98
N SER A 55 1.94 -22.54 -5.22
CA SER A 55 2.70 -21.32 -5.56
C SER A 55 1.85 -20.06 -5.45
N VAL A 56 0.59 -20.10 -5.90
CA VAL A 56 -0.36 -18.98 -5.74
C VAL A 56 -0.61 -18.68 -4.26
N THR A 57 -0.86 -19.71 -3.47
CA THR A 57 -1.11 -19.57 -2.02
C THR A 57 0.12 -18.99 -1.30
N GLY A 58 1.32 -19.50 -1.59
CA GLY A 58 2.56 -18.99 -1.00
C GLY A 58 2.83 -17.55 -1.39
N TRP A 59 2.60 -17.18 -2.65
CA TRP A 59 2.75 -15.80 -3.12
C TRP A 59 1.78 -14.85 -2.42
N ALA A 60 0.49 -15.23 -2.32
CA ALA A 60 -0.53 -14.41 -1.65
C ALA A 60 -0.20 -14.21 -0.16
N TYR A 61 0.30 -15.24 0.51
CA TYR A 61 0.74 -15.16 1.90
C TYR A 61 1.90 -14.18 2.09
N GLU A 62 2.94 -14.26 1.27
CA GLU A 62 4.09 -13.35 1.34
C GLU A 62 3.71 -11.91 0.97
N ASP A 63 2.83 -11.73 -0.01
CA ASP A 63 2.34 -10.41 -0.41
C ASP A 63 1.55 -9.74 0.73
N ALA A 64 0.63 -10.48 1.36
CA ALA A 64 -0.11 -10.00 2.53
C ALA A 64 0.81 -9.67 3.72
N ARG A 65 1.82 -10.51 3.97
CA ARG A 65 2.82 -10.28 5.02
C ARG A 65 3.67 -9.03 4.75
N ASN A 66 4.09 -8.83 3.51
CA ASN A 66 4.85 -7.65 3.10
C ASN A 66 4.00 -6.38 3.20
N ALA A 67 2.73 -6.43 2.76
CA ALA A 67 1.79 -5.33 2.90
C ALA A 67 1.59 -4.95 4.37
N GLY A 68 1.41 -5.93 5.26
CA GLY A 68 1.32 -5.72 6.71
C GLY A 68 2.57 -5.06 7.28
N SER A 69 3.76 -5.49 6.87
CA SER A 69 5.03 -4.92 7.34
C SER A 69 5.23 -3.47 6.87
N VAL A 70 4.83 -3.14 5.65
CA VAL A 70 4.87 -1.75 5.13
C VAL A 70 3.89 -0.86 5.89
N GLN A 71 2.68 -1.34 6.15
CA GLN A 71 1.69 -0.57 6.91
C GLN A 71 2.14 -0.31 8.35
N THR A 72 2.74 -1.28 9.02
CA THR A 72 3.32 -1.10 10.35
C THR A 72 4.42 -0.03 10.36
N ARG A 73 5.29 -0.02 9.34
CA ARG A 73 6.34 1.01 9.21
C ARG A 73 5.75 2.40 8.91
N ARG A 74 4.69 2.47 8.11
CA ARG A 74 3.96 3.72 7.84
C ARG A 74 3.27 4.25 9.09
N HIS A 75 2.68 3.37 9.90
CA HIS A 75 2.10 3.73 11.19
C HIS A 75 3.16 4.37 12.11
N ALA A 76 4.30 3.71 12.30
CA ALA A 76 5.40 4.23 13.11
C ALA A 76 5.92 5.60 12.59
N LEU A 77 5.94 5.81 11.27
CA LEU A 77 6.34 7.08 10.66
C LEU A 77 5.33 8.19 10.97
N VAL A 78 4.02 7.93 10.81
CA VAL A 78 2.97 8.92 11.10
C VAL A 78 2.97 9.27 12.59
N GLU A 79 3.09 8.28 13.47
CA GLU A 79 3.20 8.48 14.91
C GLU A 79 4.42 9.34 15.27
N LEU A 80 5.59 9.04 14.67
CA LEU A 80 6.82 9.80 14.89
C LEU A 80 6.67 11.28 14.47
N LEU A 81 6.04 11.55 13.32
CA LEU A 81 5.83 12.90 12.80
C LEU A 81 4.71 13.66 13.54
N ALA A 82 3.78 12.95 14.17
CA ALA A 82 2.74 13.53 15.02
C ALA A 82 3.24 13.90 16.41
N ARG A 83 4.36 13.31 16.87
CA ARG A 83 4.88 13.46 18.22
C ARG A 83 5.30 14.88 18.54
N HIS A 84 5.07 15.29 19.80
CA HIS A 84 5.57 16.53 20.35
C HIS A 84 6.39 16.23 21.64
N PRO A 85 7.62 16.73 21.78
CA PRO A 85 8.40 17.53 20.82
C PRO A 85 8.74 16.76 19.54
N PRO A 86 9.03 17.48 18.43
CA PRO A 86 9.36 16.84 17.14
C PRO A 86 10.58 15.92 17.26
N ALA A 87 10.53 14.80 16.53
CA ALA A 87 11.65 13.87 16.50
C ALA A 87 12.86 14.44 15.75
N PRO A 88 14.09 13.99 16.07
CA PRO A 88 15.29 14.35 15.32
C PRO A 88 15.16 14.00 13.83
N VAL A 89 15.70 14.86 12.95
CA VAL A 89 15.62 14.67 11.49
C VAL A 89 16.21 13.32 11.06
N THR A 90 17.33 12.91 11.63
CA THR A 90 17.97 11.63 11.33
C THR A 90 17.09 10.42 11.67
N GLU A 91 16.28 10.50 12.72
CA GLU A 91 15.34 9.46 13.08
C GLU A 91 14.18 9.42 12.07
N VAL A 92 13.66 10.59 11.69
CA VAL A 92 12.61 10.72 10.66
C VAL A 92 13.07 10.14 9.32
N GLU A 93 14.28 10.47 8.87
CA GLU A 93 14.88 9.96 7.65
C GLU A 93 14.98 8.43 7.65
N ARG A 94 15.47 7.85 8.74
CA ARG A 94 15.61 6.41 8.91
C ARG A 94 14.24 5.68 8.84
N VAL A 95 13.25 6.21 9.56
CA VAL A 95 11.90 5.60 9.60
C VAL A 95 11.18 5.78 8.26
N ALA A 96 11.33 6.93 7.61
CA ALA A 96 10.76 7.20 6.29
C ALA A 96 11.34 6.28 5.22
N ALA A 97 12.66 6.05 5.23
CA ALA A 97 13.30 5.09 4.32
C ALA A 97 12.76 3.67 4.53
N ALA A 98 12.59 3.24 5.79
CA ALA A 98 12.01 1.93 6.12
C ALA A 98 10.54 1.81 5.69
N ALA A 99 9.77 2.90 5.70
CA ALA A 99 8.39 2.99 5.24
C ALA A 99 8.26 3.15 3.71
N ALA A 100 9.38 3.21 2.98
CA ALA A 100 9.46 3.54 1.56
C ALA A 100 8.71 4.84 1.22
N TRP A 101 8.83 5.86 2.09
CA TRP A 101 8.19 7.15 1.91
C TRP A 101 9.22 8.24 1.61
N ARG A 102 9.04 8.92 0.48
CA ARG A 102 9.87 10.06 0.10
C ARG A 102 9.46 11.27 0.92
N LEU A 103 10.40 11.82 1.69
CA LEU A 103 10.18 13.01 2.51
C LEU A 103 9.84 14.23 1.63
N PRO A 104 8.68 14.87 1.84
CA PRO A 104 8.33 16.10 1.15
C PRO A 104 8.94 17.31 1.87
N GLU A 105 9.15 18.41 1.16
CA GLU A 105 9.53 19.69 1.78
C GLU A 105 8.38 20.29 2.58
N GLN A 106 7.15 20.19 2.03
CA GLN A 106 5.92 20.65 2.67
C GLN A 106 4.88 19.56 2.71
N LEU A 107 4.09 19.55 3.78
CA LEU A 107 2.97 18.64 3.95
C LEU A 107 1.82 19.32 4.70
N ALA A 108 0.64 18.73 4.59
CA ALA A 108 -0.50 19.02 5.45
C ALA A 108 -0.99 17.70 6.09
N ALA A 109 -1.41 17.77 7.33
CA ALA A 109 -2.07 16.66 7.99
C ALA A 109 -3.57 16.67 7.65
N LEU A 110 -4.13 15.51 7.33
CA LEU A 110 -5.55 15.31 7.15
C LEU A 110 -6.02 14.32 8.22
N VAL A 111 -6.99 14.74 9.03
CA VAL A 111 -7.63 13.91 10.05
C VAL A 111 -8.93 13.35 9.49
N VAL A 112 -9.11 12.03 9.61
CA VAL A 112 -10.23 11.27 9.04
C VAL A 112 -10.36 9.93 9.77
N GLU A 113 -11.54 9.30 9.77
CA GLU A 113 -11.75 8.03 10.46
C GLU A 113 -10.88 6.88 9.92
N ASP A 114 -10.82 6.72 8.59
CA ASP A 114 -10.05 5.65 7.94
C ASP A 114 -8.89 6.23 7.12
N ALA A 115 -7.82 6.57 7.83
CA ALA A 115 -6.63 7.19 7.24
C ALA A 115 -5.91 6.28 6.24
N VAL A 116 -5.92 4.96 6.46
CA VAL A 116 -5.23 4.01 5.57
C VAL A 116 -5.90 3.98 4.21
N ALA A 117 -7.23 3.86 4.17
CA ALA A 117 -7.97 3.83 2.93
C ALA A 117 -7.92 5.16 2.18
N VAL A 118 -7.91 6.30 2.88
CA VAL A 118 -7.79 7.63 2.26
C VAL A 118 -6.38 7.85 1.71
N ALA A 119 -5.34 7.49 2.47
CA ALA A 119 -3.95 7.61 2.01
C ALA A 119 -3.69 6.80 0.74
N ALA A 120 -4.29 5.63 0.58
CA ALA A 120 -4.16 4.80 -0.62
C ALA A 120 -4.67 5.49 -1.90
N ARG A 121 -5.56 6.49 -1.78
CA ARG A 121 -6.12 7.26 -2.90
C ARG A 121 -5.33 8.55 -3.20
N LEU A 122 -4.38 8.91 -2.34
CA LEU A 122 -3.59 10.14 -2.46
C LEU A 122 -2.15 9.80 -2.82
N PRO A 123 -1.67 10.18 -4.01
CA PRO A 123 -0.30 9.91 -4.43
C PRO A 123 0.73 10.46 -3.46
N GLY A 124 1.62 9.59 -2.99
CA GLY A 124 2.70 9.95 -2.08
C GLY A 124 2.27 10.22 -0.64
N ALA A 125 0.99 10.10 -0.28
CA ALA A 125 0.53 10.24 1.09
C ALA A 125 0.83 8.98 1.91
N VAL A 126 0.96 9.17 3.22
CA VAL A 126 1.08 8.09 4.19
C VAL A 126 0.03 8.30 5.28
N GLY A 127 -0.66 7.22 5.66
CA GLY A 127 -1.73 7.28 6.65
C GLY A 127 -1.63 6.17 7.68
N ALA A 128 -2.05 6.51 8.90
CA ALA A 128 -2.19 5.57 10.00
C ALA A 128 -3.43 5.90 10.83
N ASN A 129 -4.11 4.86 11.28
CA ASN A 129 -5.19 5.01 12.24
C ASN A 129 -4.56 5.11 13.65
N LEU A 130 -4.46 6.33 14.14
CA LEU A 130 -4.02 6.64 15.50
C LEU A 130 -5.25 6.79 16.40
N ASP A 131 -5.05 6.68 17.71
CA ASP A 131 -6.10 6.96 18.68
C ASP A 131 -6.11 8.46 19.01
N PRO A 132 -7.26 9.14 19.01
CA PRO A 132 -8.64 8.68 18.75
C PRO A 132 -9.06 8.71 17.26
N VAL A 133 -8.24 9.25 16.34
CA VAL A 133 -8.60 9.44 14.93
C VAL A 133 -7.44 9.14 13.99
N GLY A 134 -7.76 8.77 12.76
CA GLY A 134 -6.76 8.52 11.72
C GLY A 134 -6.09 9.80 11.23
N VAL A 135 -4.81 9.71 10.91
CA VAL A 135 -3.99 10.82 10.39
C VAL A 135 -3.38 10.42 9.06
N VAL A 136 -3.56 11.27 8.05
CA VAL A 136 -2.90 11.15 6.75
C VAL A 136 -1.96 12.34 6.58
N LEU A 137 -0.70 12.08 6.27
CA LEU A 137 0.27 13.10 5.89
C LEU A 137 0.28 13.21 4.36
N VAL A 138 -0.18 14.36 3.87
CA VAL A 138 -0.34 14.64 2.45
C VAL A 138 0.80 15.53 1.98
N PRO A 139 1.67 15.08 1.08
CA PRO A 139 2.68 15.92 0.46
C PRO A 139 2.05 17.08 -0.31
N VAL A 140 2.53 18.29 -0.08
CA VAL A 140 2.08 19.49 -0.78
C VAL A 140 3.15 19.86 -1.82
N PRO A 141 2.80 19.95 -3.11
CA PRO A 141 3.74 20.37 -4.14
C PRO A 141 4.09 21.85 -3.96
N GLU A 142 5.36 22.21 -4.09
CA GLU A 142 5.82 23.60 -4.00
C GLU A 142 5.20 24.52 -5.05
N ARG A 143 4.90 23.97 -6.21
CA ARG A 143 4.29 24.70 -7.33
C ARG A 143 3.09 23.94 -7.88
N PRO A 144 2.03 24.65 -8.27
CA PRO A 144 0.94 24.04 -9.03
C PRO A 144 1.50 23.40 -10.30
N VAL A 145 1.14 22.15 -10.55
CA VAL A 145 1.53 21.46 -11.79
C VAL A 145 0.49 21.79 -12.86
N PRO A 146 0.86 22.45 -13.97
CA PRO A 146 -0.09 22.77 -15.03
C PRO A 146 -0.80 21.52 -15.54
N GLY A 147 -2.12 21.61 -15.75
CA GLY A 147 -2.95 20.49 -16.23
C GLY A 147 -3.25 19.41 -15.19
N ARG A 148 -2.84 19.55 -13.94
CA ARG A 148 -3.21 18.65 -12.84
C ARG A 148 -4.19 19.31 -11.89
N THR A 149 -5.15 18.52 -11.42
CA THR A 149 -6.07 18.92 -10.35
C THR A 149 -5.29 19.42 -9.13
N ALA A 150 -5.74 20.53 -8.53
CA ALA A 150 -5.13 21.08 -7.32
C ALA A 150 -5.05 19.99 -6.22
N TRP A 151 -4.02 20.04 -5.39
CA TRP A 151 -3.84 18.99 -4.36
C TRP A 151 -4.99 18.98 -3.36
N GLN A 152 -5.60 20.12 -3.04
CA GLN A 152 -6.78 20.21 -2.17
C GLN A 152 -7.99 19.51 -2.78
N ASP A 153 -8.22 19.66 -4.08
CA ASP A 153 -9.33 19.00 -4.76
C ASP A 153 -9.13 17.48 -4.80
N ARG A 154 -7.88 17.03 -4.94
CA ARG A 154 -7.56 15.61 -4.81
C ARG A 154 -7.85 15.07 -3.41
N VAL A 155 -7.59 15.87 -2.36
CA VAL A 155 -7.97 15.52 -0.99
C VAL A 155 -9.50 15.40 -0.88
N LYS A 156 -10.25 16.37 -1.37
CA LYS A 156 -11.72 16.34 -1.37
C LYS A 156 -12.26 15.08 -2.08
N ILE A 157 -11.72 14.76 -3.24
CA ILE A 157 -12.09 13.54 -3.99
C ILE A 157 -11.73 12.27 -3.20
N ALA A 158 -10.58 12.24 -2.53
CA ALA A 158 -10.11 11.05 -1.81
C ALA A 158 -10.93 10.74 -0.56
N VAL A 159 -11.37 11.77 0.17
CA VAL A 159 -12.24 11.60 1.34
C VAL A 159 -13.69 11.31 0.95
N ARG A 160 -14.06 11.63 -0.30
CA ARG A 160 -15.46 11.56 -0.76
C ARG A 160 -16.35 12.41 0.18
N ASP A 161 -17.48 11.90 0.60
CA ASP A 161 -18.42 12.62 1.48
C ASP A 161 -18.18 12.33 2.98
N ARG A 162 -17.00 11.81 3.35
CA ARG A 162 -16.68 11.54 4.74
C ARG A 162 -16.15 12.79 5.43
N PRO A 163 -16.48 13.00 6.71
CA PRO A 163 -15.90 14.09 7.48
C PRO A 163 -14.37 14.01 7.49
N ALA A 164 -13.73 15.14 7.23
CA ALA A 164 -12.27 15.23 7.27
C ALA A 164 -11.85 16.65 7.66
N VAL A 165 -10.72 16.78 8.35
CA VAL A 165 -10.13 18.07 8.70
C VAL A 165 -8.72 18.17 8.16
N LEU A 166 -8.50 19.18 7.33
CA LEU A 166 -7.17 19.47 6.77
C LEU A 166 -6.47 20.53 7.63
N GLY A 167 -5.35 20.16 8.19
CA GLY A 167 -4.48 21.06 8.93
C GLY A 167 -3.69 22.03 8.02
N PRO A 168 -2.98 23.00 8.61
CA PRO A 168 -2.18 23.94 7.85
C PRO A 168 -1.03 23.26 7.12
N VAL A 169 -0.67 23.83 5.97
CA VAL A 169 0.55 23.47 5.25
C VAL A 169 1.77 23.91 6.06
N VAL A 170 2.67 22.98 6.30
CA VAL A 170 3.88 23.22 7.10
C VAL A 170 5.08 22.53 6.46
N THR A 171 6.29 22.92 6.86
CA THR A 171 7.50 22.16 6.54
C THR A 171 7.52 20.84 7.31
N LEU A 172 8.26 19.85 6.81
CA LEU A 172 8.38 18.53 7.44
C LEU A 172 8.74 18.62 8.94
N ALA A 173 9.68 19.51 9.31
CA ALA A 173 10.09 19.72 10.69
C ALA A 173 8.95 20.20 11.63
N ARG A 174 7.87 20.72 11.07
CA ARG A 174 6.69 21.20 11.80
C ARG A 174 5.46 20.31 11.59
N ALA A 175 5.63 19.08 11.12
CA ALA A 175 4.54 18.14 10.85
C ALA A 175 3.59 17.99 12.04
N SER A 176 4.12 17.83 13.26
CA SER A 176 3.34 17.73 14.49
C SER A 176 2.37 18.90 14.71
N ARG A 177 2.76 20.13 14.31
CA ARG A 177 1.88 21.29 14.40
C ARG A 177 0.65 21.17 13.50
N SER A 178 0.82 20.66 12.28
CA SER A 178 -0.30 20.41 11.37
C SER A 178 -1.24 19.35 11.93
N VAL A 179 -0.67 18.25 12.45
CA VAL A 179 -1.45 17.16 13.07
C VAL A 179 -2.22 17.65 14.27
N THR A 180 -1.57 18.30 15.24
CA THR A 180 -2.23 18.78 16.46
C THR A 180 -3.38 19.75 16.15
N ARG A 181 -3.20 20.66 15.20
CA ARG A 181 -4.27 21.59 14.81
C ARG A 181 -5.44 20.90 14.12
N ALA A 182 -5.17 19.94 13.25
CA ALA A 182 -6.24 19.18 12.60
C ALA A 182 -7.00 18.31 13.60
N GLN A 183 -6.31 17.66 14.53
CA GLN A 183 -6.92 16.86 15.60
C GLN A 183 -7.75 17.73 16.55
N ALA A 184 -7.28 18.92 16.93
CA ALA A 184 -8.04 19.84 17.78
C ALA A 184 -9.32 20.35 17.10
N ALA A 185 -9.33 20.49 15.79
CA ALA A 185 -10.50 20.93 15.03
C ALA A 185 -11.47 19.78 14.70
N TRP A 186 -11.05 18.53 14.78
CA TRP A 186 -11.87 17.37 14.45
C TRP A 186 -13.19 17.28 15.20
N PRO A 187 -13.26 17.40 16.55
CA PRO A 187 -14.53 17.37 17.27
C PRO A 187 -15.49 18.48 16.83
N LEU A 188 -14.96 19.69 16.55
CA LEU A 188 -15.74 20.82 16.10
C LEU A 188 -16.32 20.61 14.69
N HIS A 189 -15.60 19.92 13.84
CA HIS A 189 -16.05 19.59 12.50
C HIS A 189 -17.14 18.52 12.51
N VAL A 190 -16.95 17.44 13.27
CA VAL A 190 -17.93 16.35 13.38
C VAL A 190 -19.25 16.83 14.01
N THR A 191 -19.19 17.81 14.93
CA THR A 191 -20.39 18.44 15.53
C THR A 191 -21.02 19.50 14.64
N GLY A 192 -20.47 19.79 13.44
CA GLY A 192 -21.00 20.77 12.49
C GLY A 192 -20.66 22.24 12.83
N LEU A 193 -19.89 22.49 13.89
CA LEU A 193 -19.48 23.83 14.31
C LEU A 193 -18.50 24.52 13.33
N LEU A 194 -17.79 23.78 12.51
CA LEU A 194 -16.87 24.31 11.48
C LEU A 194 -17.51 24.39 10.08
N GLY A 195 -18.83 24.23 9.96
CA GLY A 195 -19.57 24.23 8.70
C GLY A 195 -19.93 22.81 8.24
N THR A 196 -20.72 22.76 7.16
CA THR A 196 -21.27 21.50 6.62
C THR A 196 -20.45 20.92 5.45
N GLU A 197 -19.33 21.55 5.10
CA GLU A 197 -18.46 21.00 4.04
C GLU A 197 -17.77 19.73 4.50
N PRO A 198 -17.62 18.69 3.63
CA PRO A 198 -16.97 17.43 4.00
C PRO A 198 -15.54 17.60 4.49
N VAL A 199 -14.85 18.65 4.06
CA VAL A 199 -13.47 18.96 4.45
C VAL A 199 -13.37 20.30 5.13
N GLY A 200 -13.26 20.31 6.46
CA GLY A 200 -12.91 21.50 7.24
C GLY A 200 -11.44 21.87 7.02
N MET A 201 -11.14 23.15 6.78
CA MET A 201 -9.77 23.64 6.61
C MET A 201 -9.36 24.51 7.79
N VAL A 202 -8.23 24.15 8.43
CA VAL A 202 -7.61 24.95 9.50
C VAL A 202 -6.48 25.78 8.90
N ARG A 203 -6.60 27.10 9.02
CA ARG A 203 -5.54 28.03 8.57
C ARG A 203 -4.41 28.14 9.60
N ALA A 204 -3.23 28.54 9.13
CA ALA A 204 -2.01 28.67 9.95
C ALA A 204 -2.13 29.74 11.05
#